data_008ca43d38d13ebe5fb06f0bc0805a9a
#
_entry.id   008ca43d38d13ebe5fb06f0bc0805a9a
#
_cell.length_a   1.000
_cell.length_b   1.000
_cell.length_c   1.000
_cell.angle_alpha   90.00
_cell.angle_beta   90.00
_cell.angle_gamma   90.00
#
_symmetry.space_group_name_H-M   'P 1'
#
loop_
_entity.id
_entity.type
_entity.pdbx_description
1 polymer ?
#
loop_
_entity_poly.entity_id
_entity_poly.type
_entity_poly.pdbx_seq_one_letter_code
_entity_poly.pdbx_strand_id
1 'polypeptide(L)'
;AGIFLAGYMDRIGLVPLIGLQLVMLATSGWLLRNSLGYLPESSMGRRGSTWVDMMSGLKLVWHHRRLFQLMMVVAATGFLGFGLYLVAMPLLTREVYQQGASFFASIQFTFMLGMIIANVIIIRLVGRFRQPGRVLLTSLLIRGLFLIIMALHPPVWLLFLLVLLWGGASGVAMMLGRSLTHEESPQKYRARVVSVYQLSLFGAATVGAWLSGHAIASVGVLTAIGTLGATIAQ
;
A
#
# COMPACT_ATOMS: atom_id res chain seq x y z
N ALA A 1 10.80 5.84 10.16
CA ALA A 1 11.60 7.01 10.53
C ALA A 1 11.12 8.26 9.79
N GLY A 2 11.02 8.28 8.43
CA GLY A 2 10.66 9.48 7.66
C GLY A 2 9.33 10.14 8.02
N ILE A 3 8.29 9.35 8.29
CA ILE A 3 6.96 9.86 8.66
C ILE A 3 6.97 10.51 10.05
N PHE A 4 7.71 9.94 10.98
CA PHE A 4 7.86 10.52 12.32
C PHE A 4 8.57 11.89 12.26
N LEU A 5 9.59 11.98 11.42
CA LEU A 5 10.34 13.22 11.18
C LEU A 5 9.49 14.29 10.47
N ALA A 6 8.63 13.87 9.54
CA ALA A 6 7.69 14.78 8.87
C ALA A 6 6.70 15.42 9.87
N GLY A 7 6.30 14.70 10.94
CA GLY A 7 5.45 15.25 12.01
C GLY A 7 6.11 16.36 12.84
N TYR A 8 7.44 16.44 12.84
CA TYR A 8 8.19 17.52 13.49
C TYR A 8 8.52 18.69 12.54
N MET A 9 8.04 18.65 11.30
CA MET A 9 8.32 19.67 10.28
C MET A 9 7.96 21.08 10.74
N ASP A 10 6.85 21.22 11.48
CA ASP A 10 6.38 22.50 12.01
C ASP A 10 7.33 23.09 13.10
N ARG A 11 8.15 22.25 13.76
CA ARG A 11 9.07 22.66 14.82
C ARG A 11 10.52 22.80 14.36
N ILE A 12 10.96 21.95 13.45
CA ILE A 12 12.38 21.82 13.06
C ILE A 12 12.65 22.53 11.73
N GLY A 13 11.61 22.75 10.92
CA GLY A 13 11.73 23.30 9.57
C GLY A 13 12.07 22.25 8.52
N LEU A 14 11.89 22.62 7.25
CA LEU A 14 12.04 21.73 6.10
C LEU A 14 13.50 21.34 5.82
N VAL A 15 14.43 22.29 5.99
CA VAL A 15 15.83 22.14 5.59
C VAL A 15 16.58 21.03 6.38
N PRO A 16 16.48 20.96 7.73
CA PRO A 16 17.12 19.88 8.49
C PRO A 16 16.53 18.50 8.18
N LEU A 17 15.24 18.42 7.85
CA LEU A 17 14.58 17.16 7.49
C LEU A 17 15.07 16.62 6.15
N ILE A 18 15.22 17.49 5.15
CA ILE A 18 15.81 17.13 3.85
C ILE A 18 17.27 16.68 4.05
N GLY A 19 18.04 17.40 4.85
CA GLY A 19 19.41 17.03 5.19
C GLY A 19 19.51 15.63 5.81
N LEU A 20 18.65 15.32 6.77
CA LEU A 20 18.59 13.99 7.39
C LEU A 20 18.20 12.88 6.39
N GLN A 21 17.23 13.16 5.51
CA GLN A 21 16.86 12.20 4.44
C GLN A 21 18.02 11.93 3.49
N LEU A 22 18.76 12.96 3.09
CA LEU A 22 19.94 12.81 2.24
C LEU A 22 21.04 11.99 2.93
N VAL A 23 21.28 12.21 4.22
CA VAL A 23 22.22 11.41 5.02
C VAL A 23 21.77 9.95 5.07
N MET A 24 20.49 9.66 5.32
CA MET A 24 19.96 8.29 5.31
C MET A 24 20.07 7.61 3.95
N LEU A 25 19.86 8.34 2.86
CA LEU A 25 20.05 7.84 1.50
C LEU A 25 21.53 7.58 1.20
N ALA A 26 22.42 8.48 1.57
CA ALA A 26 23.86 8.33 1.40
C ALA A 26 24.42 7.13 2.18
N THR A 27 24.00 6.97 3.44
CA THR A 27 24.40 5.83 4.29
C THR A 27 23.87 4.51 3.75
N SER A 28 22.62 4.45 3.28
CA SER A 28 22.06 3.25 2.65
C SER A 28 22.78 2.90 1.35
N GLY A 29 23.12 3.89 0.52
CA GLY A 29 23.92 3.71 -0.70
C GLY A 29 25.32 3.22 -0.41
N TRP A 30 25.97 3.74 0.62
CA TRP A 30 27.29 3.30 1.07
C TRP A 30 27.27 1.86 1.59
N LEU A 31 26.27 1.49 2.42
CA LEU A 31 26.07 0.12 2.91
C LEU A 31 25.83 -0.86 1.74
N LEU A 32 25.00 -0.50 0.77
CA LEU A 32 24.76 -1.30 -0.43
C LEU A 32 26.04 -1.50 -1.23
N ARG A 33 26.83 -0.46 -1.44
CA ARG A 33 28.12 -0.55 -2.15
C ARG A 33 29.08 -1.53 -1.47
N ASN A 34 29.14 -1.50 -0.14
CA ASN A 34 30.01 -2.42 0.62
C ASN A 34 29.48 -3.86 0.63
N SER A 35 28.16 -4.06 0.58
CA SER A 35 27.57 -5.41 0.54
C SER A 35 27.55 -6.04 -0.85
N LEU A 36 27.67 -5.26 -1.93
CA LEU A 36 27.72 -5.78 -3.31
C LEU A 36 28.94 -6.68 -3.56
N GLY A 37 30.04 -6.50 -2.83
CA GLY A 37 31.22 -7.38 -2.91
C GLY A 37 30.99 -8.81 -2.41
N TYR A 38 29.89 -9.08 -1.71
CA TYR A 38 29.53 -10.41 -1.19
C TYR A 38 28.45 -11.13 -2.01
N LEU A 39 27.92 -10.51 -3.07
CA LEU A 39 26.92 -11.16 -3.91
C LEU A 39 27.61 -12.10 -4.89
N PRO A 40 27.23 -13.39 -4.95
CA PRO A 40 27.77 -14.31 -5.95
C PRO A 40 27.42 -13.82 -7.36
N GLU A 41 28.37 -13.89 -8.29
CA GLU A 41 28.23 -13.46 -9.71
C GLU A 41 27.02 -14.10 -10.43
N SER A 42 26.54 -15.25 -9.95
CA SER A 42 25.36 -15.94 -10.48
C SER A 42 24.03 -15.18 -10.32
N SER A 43 23.97 -14.13 -9.49
CA SER A 43 22.78 -13.29 -9.33
C SER A 43 22.65 -12.19 -10.39
N MET A 44 23.70 -11.92 -11.15
CA MET A 44 23.65 -11.06 -12.34
C MET A 44 23.16 -11.86 -13.56
N GLY A 45 21.95 -12.43 -13.46
CA GLY A 45 21.29 -13.05 -14.59
C GLY A 45 21.18 -12.08 -15.76
N ARG A 46 21.51 -12.56 -16.98
CA ARG A 46 21.43 -11.91 -18.28
C ARG A 46 20.50 -10.68 -18.26
N ARG A 47 21.07 -9.51 -18.48
CA ARG A 47 20.33 -8.27 -18.79
C ARG A 47 19.54 -8.45 -20.10
N GLY A 48 18.42 -9.16 -20.04
CA GLY A 48 17.38 -9.02 -21.04
C GLY A 48 16.81 -7.60 -20.94
N SER A 49 16.34 -7.05 -22.03
CA SER A 49 15.67 -5.75 -22.02
C SER A 49 14.56 -5.79 -20.98
N THR A 50 14.58 -4.89 -20.01
CA THR A 50 13.59 -4.79 -18.90
C THR A 50 12.15 -4.76 -19.42
N TRP A 51 11.95 -4.18 -20.62
CA TRP A 51 10.66 -4.15 -21.32
C TRP A 51 10.22 -5.53 -21.80
N VAL A 52 11.11 -6.31 -22.38
CA VAL A 52 10.81 -7.67 -22.88
C VAL A 52 10.47 -8.58 -21.69
N ASP A 53 11.18 -8.41 -20.58
CA ASP A 53 10.93 -9.17 -19.35
C ASP A 53 9.57 -8.81 -18.73
N MET A 54 9.23 -7.55 -18.69
CA MET A 54 7.93 -7.07 -18.20
C MET A 54 6.79 -7.54 -19.11
N MET A 55 6.92 -7.43 -20.43
CA MET A 55 5.92 -7.90 -21.39
C MET A 55 5.73 -9.41 -21.31
N SER A 56 6.80 -10.19 -21.11
CA SER A 56 6.69 -11.63 -20.93
C SER A 56 5.98 -12.01 -19.63
N GLY A 57 6.17 -11.26 -18.55
CA GLY A 57 5.43 -11.40 -17.30
C GLY A 57 3.94 -11.08 -17.47
N LEU A 58 3.63 -9.97 -18.15
CA LEU A 58 2.25 -9.55 -18.43
C LEU A 58 1.52 -10.59 -19.31
N LYS A 59 2.19 -11.08 -20.35
CA LYS A 59 1.64 -12.12 -21.23
C LYS A 59 1.36 -13.41 -20.45
N LEU A 60 2.23 -13.82 -19.54
CA LEU A 60 2.02 -14.97 -18.68
C LEU A 60 0.81 -14.76 -17.77
N VAL A 61 0.71 -13.63 -17.11
CA VAL A 61 -0.43 -13.28 -16.24
C VAL A 61 -1.74 -13.32 -17.03
N TRP A 62 -1.77 -12.76 -18.24
CA TRP A 62 -2.96 -12.73 -19.08
C TRP A 62 -3.44 -14.12 -19.48
N HIS A 63 -2.54 -15.06 -19.76
CA HIS A 63 -2.88 -16.42 -20.13
C HIS A 63 -3.18 -17.34 -18.94
N HIS A 64 -2.82 -16.93 -17.73
CA HIS A 64 -3.03 -17.73 -16.51
C HIS A 64 -4.21 -17.19 -15.71
N ARG A 65 -5.41 -17.77 -15.86
CA ARG A 65 -6.67 -17.28 -15.26
C ARG A 65 -6.54 -16.93 -13.76
N ARG A 66 -5.87 -17.77 -12.96
CA ARG A 66 -5.69 -17.54 -11.52
C ARG A 66 -4.80 -16.34 -11.24
N LEU A 67 -3.67 -16.20 -11.94
CA LEU A 67 -2.78 -15.06 -11.83
C LEU A 67 -3.48 -13.78 -12.27
N PHE A 68 -4.23 -13.82 -13.36
CA PHE A 68 -5.02 -12.67 -13.83
C PHE A 68 -6.04 -12.21 -12.79
N GLN A 69 -6.83 -13.13 -12.23
CA GLN A 69 -7.80 -12.81 -11.17
C GLN A 69 -7.12 -12.21 -9.94
N LEU A 70 -5.97 -12.77 -9.53
CA LEU A 70 -5.19 -12.24 -8.42
C LEU A 70 -4.70 -10.81 -8.71
N MET A 71 -4.16 -10.55 -9.90
CA MET A 71 -3.71 -9.21 -10.30
C MET A 71 -4.87 -8.20 -10.36
N MET A 72 -6.06 -8.62 -10.78
CA MET A 72 -7.27 -7.76 -10.75
C MET A 72 -7.65 -7.37 -9.31
N VAL A 73 -7.63 -8.31 -8.37
CA VAL A 73 -7.88 -8.01 -6.95
C VAL A 73 -6.81 -7.11 -6.36
N VAL A 74 -5.54 -7.32 -6.73
CA VAL A 74 -4.42 -6.47 -6.31
C VAL A 74 -4.56 -5.06 -6.89
N ALA A 75 -4.92 -4.95 -8.16
CA ALA A 75 -5.18 -3.66 -8.81
C ALA A 75 -6.37 -2.93 -8.16
N ALA A 76 -7.47 -3.63 -7.88
CA ALA A 76 -8.60 -3.06 -7.14
C ALA A 76 -8.18 -2.57 -5.74
N THR A 77 -7.33 -3.34 -5.05
CA THR A 77 -6.73 -2.95 -3.76
C THR A 77 -5.90 -1.67 -3.87
N GLY A 78 -5.08 -1.56 -4.93
CA GLY A 78 -4.29 -0.37 -5.21
C GLY A 78 -5.18 0.83 -5.53
N PHE A 79 -6.10 0.65 -6.45
CA PHE A 79 -6.99 1.69 -6.95
C PHE A 79 -7.91 2.27 -5.86
N LEU A 80 -8.72 1.42 -5.24
CA LEU A 80 -9.75 1.82 -4.28
C LEU A 80 -9.18 2.04 -2.86
N GLY A 81 -8.21 1.22 -2.45
CA GLY A 81 -7.65 1.30 -1.10
C GLY A 81 -6.51 2.30 -0.99
N PHE A 82 -5.43 2.08 -1.75
CA PHE A 82 -4.21 2.85 -1.59
C PHE A 82 -4.27 4.22 -2.28
N GLY A 83 -4.88 4.28 -3.48
CA GLY A 83 -5.05 5.54 -4.21
C GLY A 83 -5.91 6.53 -3.44
N LEU A 84 -7.08 6.10 -2.95
CA LEU A 84 -7.94 6.93 -2.12
C LEU A 84 -7.24 7.38 -0.82
N TYR A 85 -6.53 6.45 -0.14
CA TYR A 85 -5.80 6.75 1.09
C TYR A 85 -4.81 7.89 0.93
N LEU A 86 -4.03 7.88 -0.15
CA LEU A 86 -3.00 8.89 -0.41
C LEU A 86 -3.56 10.31 -0.53
N VAL A 87 -4.77 10.46 -1.05
CA VAL A 87 -5.40 11.77 -1.27
C VAL A 87 -6.35 12.12 -0.11
N ALA A 88 -7.18 11.19 0.31
CA ALA A 88 -8.22 11.45 1.29
C ALA A 88 -7.67 11.73 2.70
N MET A 89 -6.60 11.03 3.13
CA MET A 89 -6.09 11.20 4.49
C MET A 89 -5.49 12.59 4.77
N PRO A 90 -4.64 13.17 3.90
CA PRO A 90 -4.18 14.54 4.10
C PRO A 90 -5.32 15.56 4.11
N LEU A 91 -6.28 15.41 3.17
CA LEU A 91 -7.41 16.32 3.06
C LEU A 91 -8.39 16.18 4.25
N LEU A 92 -8.68 14.96 4.68
CA LEU A 92 -9.47 14.69 5.88
C LEU A 92 -8.84 15.38 7.11
N THR A 93 -7.55 15.24 7.28
CA THR A 93 -6.80 15.87 8.39
C THR A 93 -6.90 17.38 8.35
N ARG A 94 -6.70 17.98 7.17
CA ARG A 94 -6.64 19.44 7.02
C ARG A 94 -8.02 20.09 7.00
N GLU A 95 -8.95 19.55 6.21
CA GLU A 95 -10.24 20.21 5.94
C GLU A 95 -11.32 19.82 6.94
N VAL A 96 -11.35 18.55 7.37
CA VAL A 96 -12.41 18.03 8.23
C VAL A 96 -12.04 18.17 9.72
N TYR A 97 -10.84 17.70 10.08
CA TYR A 97 -10.38 17.78 11.48
C TYR A 97 -9.62 19.06 11.79
N GLN A 98 -9.30 19.90 10.81
CA GLN A 98 -8.58 21.17 10.94
C GLN A 98 -7.28 21.03 11.74
N GLN A 99 -6.55 19.94 11.52
CA GLN A 99 -5.33 19.58 12.22
C GLN A 99 -4.09 19.73 11.32
N GLY A 100 -2.93 19.93 11.94
CA GLY A 100 -1.65 20.12 11.26
C GLY A 100 -0.93 18.83 10.88
N ALA A 101 0.32 19.00 10.40
CA ALA A 101 1.18 17.91 9.93
C ALA A 101 1.49 16.86 11.01
N SER A 102 1.58 17.25 12.27
CA SER A 102 1.83 16.34 13.39
C SER A 102 0.68 15.35 13.61
N PHE A 103 -0.56 15.79 13.44
CA PHE A 103 -1.74 14.91 13.51
C PHE A 103 -1.76 13.93 12.34
N PHE A 104 -1.48 14.41 11.13
CA PHE A 104 -1.36 13.52 9.95
C PHE A 104 -0.25 12.48 10.13
N ALA A 105 0.91 12.87 10.68
CA ALA A 105 1.99 11.93 10.97
C ALA A 105 1.57 10.87 12.00
N SER A 106 0.76 11.24 13.00
CA SER A 106 0.21 10.30 13.99
C SER A 106 -0.77 9.31 13.35
N ILE A 107 -1.63 9.76 12.41
CA ILE A 107 -2.50 8.90 11.61
C ILE A 107 -1.67 7.90 10.80
N GLN A 108 -0.62 8.36 10.09
CA GLN A 108 0.26 7.51 9.31
C GLN A 108 1.00 6.48 10.16
N PHE A 109 1.47 6.89 11.34
CA PHE A 109 2.11 5.98 12.29
C PHE A 109 1.14 4.90 12.76
N THR A 110 -0.09 5.30 13.12
CA THR A 110 -1.15 4.36 13.55
C THR A 110 -1.49 3.35 12.44
N PHE A 111 -1.58 3.81 11.19
CA PHE A 111 -1.77 2.92 10.03
C PHE A 111 -0.64 1.89 9.90
N MET A 112 0.61 2.34 9.99
CA MET A 112 1.78 1.44 9.94
C MET A 112 1.82 0.47 11.12
N LEU A 113 1.46 0.93 12.31
CA LEU A 113 1.38 0.09 13.50
C LEU A 113 0.35 -1.03 13.29
N GLY A 114 -0.83 -0.70 12.75
CA GLY A 114 -1.85 -1.68 12.37
C GLY A 114 -1.32 -2.73 11.40
N MET A 115 -0.59 -2.30 10.35
CA MET A 115 0.06 -3.22 9.39
C MET A 115 1.05 -4.16 10.08
N ILE A 116 1.90 -3.64 10.96
CA ILE A 116 2.92 -4.44 11.67
C ILE A 116 2.24 -5.48 12.55
N ILE A 117 1.28 -5.06 13.38
CA ILE A 117 0.54 -5.94 14.29
C ILE A 117 -0.14 -7.07 13.49
N ALA A 118 -0.85 -6.73 12.44
CA ALA A 118 -1.56 -7.71 11.62
C ALA A 118 -0.61 -8.68 10.92
N ASN A 119 0.53 -8.20 10.41
CA ASN A 119 1.54 -9.05 9.79
C ASN A 119 2.16 -10.03 10.80
N VAL A 120 2.47 -9.58 12.02
CA VAL A 120 2.97 -10.47 13.09
C VAL A 120 1.94 -11.53 13.44
N ILE A 121 0.66 -11.16 13.55
CA ILE A 121 -0.42 -12.10 13.82
C ILE A 121 -0.56 -13.11 12.68
N ILE A 122 -0.56 -12.65 11.43
CA ILE A 122 -0.72 -13.51 10.26
C ILE A 122 0.44 -14.50 10.10
N ILE A 123 1.69 -14.10 10.34
CA ILE A 123 2.83 -15.02 10.30
C ILE A 123 2.61 -16.23 11.20
N ARG A 124 1.99 -16.01 12.37
CA ARG A 124 1.67 -17.10 13.32
C ARG A 124 0.46 -17.93 12.89
N LEU A 125 -0.45 -17.37 12.10
CA LEU A 125 -1.72 -17.98 11.74
C LEU A 125 -1.77 -18.47 10.29
N VAL A 126 -0.80 -18.14 9.43
CA VAL A 126 -0.83 -18.39 7.98
C VAL A 126 -1.03 -19.87 7.65
N GLY A 127 -0.44 -20.78 8.43
CA GLY A 127 -0.62 -22.22 8.26
C GLY A 127 -2.02 -22.75 8.59
N ARG A 128 -2.90 -21.93 9.20
CA ARG A 128 -4.29 -22.27 9.54
C ARG A 128 -5.29 -21.82 8.50
N PHE A 129 -4.91 -20.92 7.58
CA PHE A 129 -5.83 -20.43 6.55
C PHE A 129 -5.99 -21.45 5.41
N ARG A 130 -7.15 -22.11 5.39
CA ARG A 130 -7.51 -23.04 4.30
C ARG A 130 -7.78 -22.33 2.96
N GLN A 131 -8.12 -21.05 2.97
CA GLN A 131 -8.55 -20.30 1.78
C GLN A 131 -8.02 -18.85 1.83
N PRO A 132 -6.72 -18.63 1.57
CA PRO A 132 -6.10 -17.31 1.67
C PRO A 132 -6.71 -16.28 0.70
N GLY A 133 -7.25 -16.70 -0.44
CA GLY A 133 -7.95 -15.82 -1.38
C GLY A 133 -9.24 -15.22 -0.80
N ARG A 134 -9.98 -15.96 0.03
CA ARG A 134 -11.15 -15.41 0.72
C ARG A 134 -10.77 -14.37 1.77
N VAL A 135 -9.68 -14.60 2.49
CA VAL A 135 -9.16 -13.62 3.46
C VAL A 135 -8.75 -12.33 2.77
N LEU A 136 -8.17 -12.43 1.58
CA LEU A 136 -7.83 -11.27 0.75
C LEU A 136 -9.09 -10.46 0.37
N LEU A 137 -10.14 -11.12 -0.12
CA LEU A 137 -11.41 -10.47 -0.47
C LEU A 137 -12.12 -9.87 0.75
N THR A 138 -12.21 -10.60 1.86
CA THR A 138 -12.81 -10.07 3.09
C THR A 138 -12.06 -8.86 3.63
N SER A 139 -10.74 -8.82 3.50
CA SER A 139 -9.95 -7.64 3.89
C SER A 139 -10.29 -6.41 3.04
N LEU A 140 -10.66 -6.60 1.78
CA LEU A 140 -11.12 -5.51 0.89
C LEU A 140 -12.47 -4.96 1.34
N LEU A 141 -13.43 -5.85 1.60
CA LEU A 141 -14.77 -5.47 2.10
C LEU A 141 -14.70 -4.72 3.44
N ILE A 142 -13.92 -5.21 4.38
CA ILE A 142 -13.71 -4.58 5.69
C ILE A 142 -13.15 -3.16 5.53
N ARG A 143 -12.21 -2.94 4.59
CA ARG A 143 -11.69 -1.60 4.29
C ARG A 143 -12.74 -0.67 3.73
N GLY A 144 -13.63 -1.16 2.85
CA GLY A 144 -14.78 -0.40 2.36
C GLY A 144 -15.68 0.07 3.50
N LEU A 145 -16.00 -0.83 4.45
CA LEU A 145 -16.78 -0.50 5.62
C LEU A 145 -16.13 0.58 6.50
N PHE A 146 -14.81 0.50 6.72
CA PHE A 146 -14.10 1.53 7.48
C PHE A 146 -14.15 2.90 6.80
N LEU A 147 -14.09 2.96 5.47
CA LEU A 147 -14.24 4.21 4.72
C LEU A 147 -15.64 4.81 4.89
N ILE A 148 -16.69 3.99 4.86
CA ILE A 148 -18.06 4.44 5.11
C ILE A 148 -18.20 5.05 6.52
N ILE A 149 -17.64 4.39 7.53
CA ILE A 149 -17.67 4.90 8.91
C ILE A 149 -16.86 6.20 9.03
N MET A 150 -15.72 6.29 8.34
CA MET A 150 -14.93 7.53 8.31
C MET A 150 -15.65 8.70 7.66
N ALA A 151 -16.52 8.44 6.67
CA ALA A 151 -17.34 9.46 6.04
C ALA A 151 -18.39 10.09 6.99
N LEU A 152 -18.72 9.42 8.09
CA LEU A 152 -19.64 9.92 9.11
C LEU A 152 -18.98 10.89 10.12
N HIS A 153 -17.74 11.33 9.85
CA HIS A 153 -16.98 12.23 10.71
C HIS A 153 -16.88 11.75 12.17
N PRO A 154 -16.29 10.57 12.40
CA PRO A 154 -16.20 9.98 13.73
C PRO A 154 -15.33 10.85 14.67
N PRO A 155 -15.50 10.75 15.99
CA PRO A 155 -14.60 11.40 16.94
C PRO A 155 -13.15 10.89 16.77
N VAL A 156 -12.17 11.70 17.13
CA VAL A 156 -10.74 11.47 16.89
C VAL A 156 -10.27 10.10 17.38
N TRP A 157 -10.69 9.66 18.56
CA TRP A 157 -10.31 8.35 19.10
C TRP A 157 -10.79 7.19 18.20
N LEU A 158 -12.00 7.31 17.64
CA LEU A 158 -12.57 6.30 16.73
C LEU A 158 -11.88 6.35 15.37
N LEU A 159 -11.51 7.54 14.88
CA LEU A 159 -10.70 7.69 13.68
C LEU A 159 -9.38 6.90 13.80
N PHE A 160 -8.64 7.07 14.92
CA PHE A 160 -7.40 6.33 15.15
C PHE A 160 -7.61 4.81 15.19
N LEU A 161 -8.69 4.35 15.83
CA LEU A 161 -9.05 2.93 15.85
C LEU A 161 -9.34 2.41 14.44
N LEU A 162 -10.14 3.13 13.65
CA LEU A 162 -10.45 2.76 12.26
C LEU A 162 -9.21 2.72 11.39
N VAL A 163 -8.30 3.70 11.53
CA VAL A 163 -7.04 3.74 10.80
C VAL A 163 -6.14 2.58 11.19
N LEU A 164 -6.07 2.22 12.47
CA LEU A 164 -5.32 1.05 12.95
C LEU A 164 -5.83 -0.25 12.29
N LEU A 165 -7.14 -0.45 12.33
CA LEU A 165 -7.79 -1.63 11.75
C LEU A 165 -7.67 -1.66 10.22
N TRP A 166 -7.79 -0.50 9.56
CA TRP A 166 -7.57 -0.39 8.11
C TRP A 166 -6.12 -0.71 7.73
N GLY A 167 -5.14 -0.19 8.50
CA GLY A 167 -3.74 -0.56 8.36
C GLY A 167 -3.54 -2.08 8.48
N GLY A 168 -4.17 -2.69 9.49
CA GLY A 168 -4.15 -4.13 9.69
C GLY A 168 -4.69 -4.90 8.48
N ALA A 169 -5.90 -4.57 8.02
CA ALA A 169 -6.50 -5.20 6.84
C ALA A 169 -5.64 -5.01 5.57
N SER A 170 -4.99 -3.83 5.43
CA SER A 170 -4.09 -3.56 4.31
C SER A 170 -2.80 -4.37 4.38
N GLY A 171 -2.23 -4.55 5.57
CA GLY A 171 -1.05 -5.40 5.80
C GLY A 171 -1.33 -6.85 5.43
N VAL A 172 -2.47 -7.38 5.89
CA VAL A 172 -2.95 -8.73 5.54
C VAL A 172 -3.08 -8.89 4.02
N ALA A 173 -3.75 -7.95 3.36
CA ALA A 173 -3.97 -7.99 1.92
C ALA A 173 -2.65 -7.96 1.13
N MET A 174 -1.71 -7.09 1.52
CA MET A 174 -0.40 -7.02 0.86
C MET A 174 0.43 -8.28 1.06
N MET A 175 0.44 -8.84 2.27
CA MET A 175 1.17 -10.06 2.58
C MET A 175 0.62 -11.27 1.82
N LEU A 176 -0.70 -11.49 1.90
CA LEU A 176 -1.35 -12.61 1.22
C LEU A 176 -1.31 -12.45 -0.31
N GLY A 177 -1.53 -11.24 -0.82
CA GLY A 177 -1.42 -10.96 -2.25
C GLY A 177 -0.03 -11.30 -2.80
N ARG A 178 1.02 -10.94 -2.07
CA ARG A 178 2.40 -11.26 -2.43
C ARG A 178 2.70 -12.76 -2.31
N SER A 179 2.25 -13.42 -1.23
CA SER A 179 2.43 -14.87 -1.03
C SER A 179 1.76 -15.67 -2.13
N LEU A 180 0.48 -15.40 -2.41
CA LEU A 180 -0.27 -16.05 -3.49
C LEU A 180 0.37 -15.82 -4.87
N THR A 181 0.91 -14.62 -5.11
CA THR A 181 1.64 -14.33 -6.34
C THR A 181 2.88 -15.22 -6.47
N HIS A 182 3.62 -15.43 -5.37
CA HIS A 182 4.78 -16.31 -5.37
C HIS A 182 4.41 -17.79 -5.56
N GLU A 183 3.33 -18.24 -4.94
CA GLU A 183 2.86 -19.64 -5.02
C GLU A 183 2.36 -20.00 -6.43
N GLU A 184 1.56 -19.13 -7.04
CA GLU A 184 0.97 -19.36 -8.38
C GLU A 184 1.97 -19.09 -9.53
N SER A 185 3.15 -18.53 -9.23
CA SER A 185 4.14 -18.17 -10.25
C SER A 185 5.16 -19.29 -10.49
N PRO A 186 5.34 -19.75 -11.75
CA PRO A 186 6.42 -20.68 -12.10
C PRO A 186 7.78 -20.09 -11.72
N GLN A 187 8.69 -20.90 -11.15
CA GLN A 187 10.00 -20.43 -10.66
C GLN A 187 10.77 -19.57 -11.67
N LYS A 188 10.75 -19.96 -12.94
CA LYS A 188 11.43 -19.28 -14.05
C LYS A 188 10.94 -17.84 -14.27
N TYR A 189 9.67 -17.55 -13.97
CA TYR A 189 9.02 -16.26 -14.26
C TYR A 189 8.69 -15.47 -12.99
N ARG A 190 9.04 -15.98 -11.81
CA ARG A 190 8.64 -15.41 -10.51
C ARG A 190 9.00 -13.92 -10.38
N ALA A 191 10.23 -13.53 -10.71
CA ALA A 191 10.66 -12.13 -10.66
C ALA A 191 9.83 -11.22 -11.58
N ARG A 192 9.50 -11.71 -12.79
CA ARG A 192 8.68 -10.97 -13.76
C ARG A 192 7.24 -10.81 -13.30
N VAL A 193 6.64 -11.85 -12.71
CA VAL A 193 5.28 -11.79 -12.17
C VAL A 193 5.21 -10.87 -10.95
N VAL A 194 6.24 -10.86 -10.09
CA VAL A 194 6.33 -9.90 -8.98
C VAL A 194 6.42 -8.46 -9.47
N SER A 195 7.12 -8.19 -10.57
CA SER A 195 7.14 -6.86 -11.19
C SER A 195 5.75 -6.46 -11.71
N VAL A 196 5.00 -7.38 -12.31
CA VAL A 196 3.60 -7.15 -12.73
C VAL A 196 2.70 -6.89 -11.50
N TYR A 197 2.89 -7.63 -10.40
CA TYR A 197 2.20 -7.39 -9.13
C TYR A 197 2.41 -5.96 -8.63
N GLN A 198 3.67 -5.49 -8.59
CA GLN A 198 3.98 -4.12 -8.17
C GLN A 198 3.37 -3.07 -9.10
N LEU A 199 3.43 -3.30 -10.40
CA LEU A 199 2.81 -2.43 -11.40
C LEU A 199 1.28 -2.40 -11.23
N SER A 200 0.63 -3.55 -10.99
CA SER A 200 -0.80 -3.63 -10.73
C SER A 200 -1.20 -2.86 -9.47
N LEU A 201 -0.42 -3.00 -8.39
CA LEU A 201 -0.72 -2.33 -7.12
C LEU A 201 -0.50 -0.81 -7.20
N PHE A 202 0.71 -0.38 -7.56
CA PHE A 202 1.08 1.03 -7.52
C PHE A 202 0.60 1.80 -8.76
N GLY A 203 0.57 1.18 -9.94
CA GLY A 203 0.00 1.77 -11.14
C GLY A 203 -1.49 2.04 -10.96
N ALA A 204 -2.24 1.06 -10.44
CA ALA A 204 -3.65 1.26 -10.12
C ALA A 204 -3.86 2.30 -9.00
N ALA A 205 -2.97 2.35 -8.00
CA ALA A 205 -3.02 3.36 -6.94
C ALA A 205 -2.84 4.79 -7.48
N THR A 206 -1.97 4.98 -8.47
CA THR A 206 -1.77 6.29 -9.10
C THR A 206 -3.03 6.75 -9.82
N VAL A 207 -3.67 5.87 -10.60
CA VAL A 207 -4.93 6.17 -11.27
C VAL A 207 -6.06 6.42 -10.25
N GLY A 208 -6.11 5.59 -9.20
CA GLY A 208 -7.06 5.74 -8.09
C GLY A 208 -6.88 7.07 -7.35
N ALA A 209 -5.66 7.49 -7.08
CA ALA A 209 -5.38 8.78 -6.45
C ALA A 209 -5.82 9.96 -7.33
N TRP A 210 -5.56 9.89 -8.63
CA TRP A 210 -5.98 10.92 -9.57
C TRP A 210 -7.49 11.05 -9.63
N LEU A 211 -8.23 9.94 -9.78
CA LEU A 211 -9.69 9.94 -9.79
C LEU A 211 -10.28 10.36 -8.45
N SER A 212 -9.72 9.89 -7.34
CA SER A 212 -10.15 10.28 -5.99
C SER A 212 -9.97 11.78 -5.77
N GLY A 213 -8.86 12.38 -6.26
CA GLY A 213 -8.63 13.81 -6.18
C GLY A 213 -9.70 14.60 -6.92
N HIS A 214 -10.08 14.19 -8.13
CA HIS A 214 -11.16 14.81 -8.89
C HIS A 214 -12.54 14.64 -8.23
N ALA A 215 -12.83 13.45 -7.72
CA ALA A 215 -14.08 13.20 -6.99
C ALA A 215 -14.18 14.07 -5.73
N ILE A 216 -13.12 14.17 -4.94
CA ILE A 216 -13.07 15.01 -3.74
C ILE A 216 -13.26 16.49 -4.10
N ALA A 217 -12.62 16.96 -5.18
CA ALA A 217 -12.76 18.35 -5.63
C ALA A 217 -14.20 18.69 -6.09
N SER A 218 -14.95 17.71 -6.58
CA SER A 218 -16.33 17.93 -7.08
C SER A 218 -17.41 17.80 -6.00
N VAL A 219 -17.28 16.84 -5.07
CA VAL A 219 -18.35 16.52 -4.10
C VAL A 219 -17.93 16.67 -2.63
N GLY A 220 -16.70 17.05 -2.37
CA GLY A 220 -16.12 17.18 -1.02
C GLY A 220 -15.56 15.86 -0.47
N VAL A 221 -14.74 16.00 0.59
CA VAL A 221 -13.94 14.89 1.16
C VAL A 221 -14.82 13.77 1.72
N LEU A 222 -15.81 14.10 2.56
CA LEU A 222 -16.61 13.11 3.26
C LEU A 222 -17.52 12.32 2.31
N THR A 223 -18.18 13.03 1.38
CA THR A 223 -19.05 12.40 0.36
C THR A 223 -18.26 11.50 -0.59
N ALA A 224 -17.07 11.92 -1.03
CA ALA A 224 -16.21 11.11 -1.87
C ALA A 224 -15.72 9.84 -1.14
N ILE A 225 -15.31 9.95 0.12
CA ILE A 225 -14.90 8.79 0.93
C ILE A 225 -16.06 7.81 1.12
N GLY A 226 -17.28 8.32 1.41
CA GLY A 226 -18.46 7.50 1.61
C GLY A 226 -18.91 6.74 0.37
N THR A 227 -18.97 7.44 -0.78
CA THR A 227 -19.37 6.82 -2.06
C THR A 227 -18.33 5.78 -2.55
N LEU A 228 -17.05 6.09 -2.44
CA LEU A 228 -15.99 5.14 -2.79
C LEU A 228 -15.93 3.95 -1.80
N GLY A 229 -16.20 4.19 -0.52
CA GLY A 229 -16.34 3.12 0.47
C GLY A 229 -17.50 2.18 0.15
N ALA A 230 -18.65 2.71 -0.27
CA ALA A 230 -19.80 1.91 -0.69
C ALA A 230 -19.52 1.06 -1.94
N THR A 231 -18.80 1.62 -2.92
CA THR A 231 -18.37 0.87 -4.13
C THR A 231 -17.38 -0.27 -3.82
N ILE A 232 -16.61 -0.17 -2.74
CA ILE A 232 -15.71 -1.25 -2.31
C ILE A 232 -16.49 -2.38 -1.60
N ALA A 233 -17.60 -2.01 -0.92
CA ALA A 233 -18.40 -2.94 -0.14
C ALA A 233 -19.44 -3.74 -0.98
N GLN A 234 -19.66 -3.37 -2.22
CA GLN A 234 -20.46 -4.10 -3.22
C GLN A 234 -19.63 -5.13 -3.99
#